data_22cfdd8265e04f010d68b6f3a9bc7ce3
#
_entry.id   22cfdd8265e04f010d68b6f3a9bc7ce3
#
_cell.length_a   1.000
_cell.length_b   1.000
_cell.length_c   1.000
_cell.angle_alpha   90.00
_cell.angle_beta   90.00
_cell.angle_gamma   90.00
#
_symmetry.space_group_name_H-M   'P 1'
#
loop_
_entity.id
_entity.type
_entity.pdbx_description
1 polymer ?
#
loop_
_entity_poly.entity_id
_entity_poly.type
_entity_poly.pdbx_seq_one_letter_code
_entity_poly.pdbx_strand_id
1 'polypeptide(L)'
;MIQDDDEAYNKFDNLQKWYNKLWLAQKLGYNCGPAGTTPDKDGKFVVRPIMNLSGMGVGAKVIEIKSGDYNSVPSGSFWCEYFDGYHYSVDYELIDDVTVGPRWKGISSWTGTNYPIELSKFIEWKRCKYIPELHNTLKINWKEIGYSRVPFINVEFIGDKIIEVHLRKGNTLDYDHMIPVWKSWPDGTTDHFELNGFKYIENYDDADGQLEDPRLGFMVK
;
A
#
# COMPACT_ATOMS: atom_id res chain seq x y z
N MET A 1 -8.23 -3.11 18.74
CA MET A 1 -7.37 -2.39 17.75
C MET A 1 -7.91 -2.77 16.40
N ILE A 2 -8.03 -1.84 15.46
CA ILE A 2 -8.47 -2.13 14.08
C ILE A 2 -7.38 -2.98 13.42
N GLN A 3 -7.76 -4.12 12.84
CA GLN A 3 -6.82 -5.11 12.32
C GLN A 3 -6.71 -5.07 10.79
N ASP A 4 -7.81 -4.80 10.10
CA ASP A 4 -7.87 -4.79 8.65
C ASP A 4 -8.58 -3.56 8.07
N ASP A 5 -8.56 -3.44 6.75
CA ASP A 5 -9.12 -2.30 6.04
C ASP A 5 -10.64 -2.35 5.98
N ASP A 6 -11.26 -3.53 5.99
CA ASP A 6 -12.70 -3.68 6.03
C ASP A 6 -13.29 -3.19 7.36
N GLU A 7 -12.65 -3.54 8.49
CA GLU A 7 -13.03 -3.02 9.79
C GLU A 7 -12.90 -1.50 9.84
N ALA A 8 -11.78 -0.96 9.36
CA ALA A 8 -11.54 0.48 9.32
C ALA A 8 -12.52 1.22 8.40
N TYR A 9 -12.79 0.68 7.22
CA TYR A 9 -13.72 1.23 6.25
C TYR A 9 -15.14 1.34 6.80
N ASN A 10 -15.61 0.29 7.48
CA ASN A 10 -16.94 0.26 8.10
C ASN A 10 -17.03 1.15 9.35
N LYS A 11 -15.92 1.29 10.11
CA LYS A 11 -15.89 2.10 11.32
C LYS A 11 -15.83 3.59 11.04
N PHE A 12 -15.15 4.00 9.97
CA PHE A 12 -14.91 5.41 9.61
C PHE A 12 -15.64 5.77 8.31
N ASP A 13 -16.95 5.65 8.30
CA ASP A 13 -17.81 5.83 7.12
C ASP A 13 -17.64 7.20 6.45
N ASN A 14 -17.41 8.25 7.20
CA ASN A 14 -17.13 9.61 6.71
C ASN A 14 -15.75 9.76 6.04
N LEU A 15 -14.87 8.76 6.18
CA LEU A 15 -13.51 8.76 5.64
C LEU A 15 -13.30 7.74 4.52
N GLN A 16 -14.31 7.03 4.09
CA GLN A 16 -14.22 5.98 3.06
C GLN A 16 -13.54 6.44 1.76
N LYS A 17 -13.62 7.73 1.42
CA LYS A 17 -12.94 8.31 0.26
C LYS A 17 -11.42 8.11 0.26
N TRP A 18 -10.80 7.94 1.45
CA TRP A 18 -9.35 7.75 1.58
C TRP A 18 -8.90 6.38 1.04
N TYR A 19 -9.80 5.41 0.95
CA TYR A 19 -9.57 4.11 0.29
C TYR A 19 -9.74 4.16 -1.22
N ASN A 20 -10.27 5.27 -1.77
CA ASN A 20 -10.38 5.46 -3.22
C ASN A 20 -9.05 5.96 -3.79
N LYS A 21 -8.28 5.03 -4.34
CA LYS A 21 -6.92 5.27 -4.87
C LYS A 21 -6.91 6.24 -6.07
N LEU A 22 -7.98 6.24 -6.90
CA LEU A 22 -8.13 7.20 -8.00
C LEU A 22 -8.37 8.61 -7.45
N TRP A 23 -9.27 8.76 -6.47
CA TRP A 23 -9.49 10.04 -5.81
C TRP A 23 -8.21 10.60 -5.20
N LEU A 24 -7.44 9.76 -4.49
CA LEU A 24 -6.17 10.14 -3.89
C LEU A 24 -5.15 10.61 -4.95
N ALA A 25 -4.97 9.85 -6.02
CA ALA A 25 -4.08 10.18 -7.13
C ALA A 25 -4.46 11.52 -7.79
N GLN A 26 -5.75 11.75 -8.04
CA GLN A 26 -6.26 13.01 -8.59
C GLN A 26 -6.03 14.19 -7.64
N LYS A 27 -6.23 14.00 -6.34
CA LYS A 27 -5.98 15.03 -5.31
C LYS A 27 -4.51 15.40 -5.23
N LEU A 28 -3.62 14.45 -5.39
CA LEU A 28 -2.17 14.67 -5.42
C LEU A 28 -1.70 15.27 -6.75
N GLY A 29 -2.55 15.28 -7.78
CA GLY A 29 -2.26 15.88 -9.08
C GLY A 29 -1.43 14.97 -9.99
N TYR A 30 -1.52 13.67 -9.78
CA TYR A 30 -0.86 12.68 -10.63
C TYR A 30 -1.56 12.57 -11.99
N ASN A 31 -0.80 12.20 -13.01
CA ASN A 31 -1.37 11.86 -14.32
C ASN A 31 -2.08 10.50 -14.21
N CYS A 32 -3.41 10.52 -14.14
CA CYS A 32 -4.23 9.34 -13.89
C CYS A 32 -5.64 9.50 -14.44
N GLY A 33 -6.31 8.40 -14.69
CA GLY A 33 -7.71 8.40 -15.15
C GLY A 33 -8.40 7.05 -14.94
N PRO A 34 -9.75 7.04 -14.86
CA PRO A 34 -10.53 5.81 -14.71
C PRO A 34 -10.52 4.99 -16.01
N ALA A 35 -11.03 3.74 -15.93
CA ALA A 35 -11.36 2.94 -17.10
C ALA A 35 -12.19 3.74 -18.11
N GLY A 36 -11.94 3.53 -19.39
CA GLY A 36 -12.58 4.30 -20.48
C GLY A 36 -11.94 5.66 -20.75
N THR A 37 -10.85 6.01 -20.09
CA THR A 37 -10.01 7.17 -20.39
C THR A 37 -8.61 6.72 -20.82
N THR A 38 -7.84 7.63 -21.42
CA THR A 38 -6.51 7.35 -21.95
C THR A 38 -5.54 8.47 -21.56
N PRO A 39 -4.25 8.19 -21.33
CA PRO A 39 -3.25 9.22 -21.14
C PRO A 39 -3.03 10.03 -22.42
N ASP A 40 -2.54 11.26 -22.27
CA ASP A 40 -2.24 12.15 -23.39
C ASP A 40 -1.07 11.67 -24.27
N LYS A 41 -0.22 10.81 -23.73
CA LYS A 41 0.97 10.27 -24.40
C LYS A 41 1.12 8.78 -24.09
N ASP A 42 1.69 8.06 -25.06
CA ASP A 42 2.11 6.67 -24.87
C ASP A 42 3.09 6.56 -23.68
N GLY A 43 2.99 5.48 -22.93
CA GLY A 43 3.92 5.25 -21.82
C GLY A 43 3.58 4.08 -20.93
N LYS A 44 4.41 3.94 -19.91
CA LYS A 44 4.30 2.93 -18.87
C LYS A 44 3.44 3.46 -17.71
N PHE A 45 2.41 2.71 -17.37
CA PHE A 45 1.45 3.09 -16.33
C PHE A 45 1.22 1.93 -15.37
N VAL A 46 0.82 2.25 -14.14
CA VAL A 46 0.27 1.28 -13.19
C VAL A 46 -1.25 1.26 -13.36
N VAL A 47 -1.81 0.09 -13.62
CA VAL A 47 -3.25 -0.15 -13.58
C VAL A 47 -3.58 -0.95 -12.33
N ARG A 48 -4.55 -0.49 -11.55
CA ARG A 48 -4.98 -1.13 -10.31
C ARG A 48 -6.45 -0.82 -9.99
N PRO A 49 -7.11 -1.64 -9.15
CA PRO A 49 -8.46 -1.36 -8.70
C PRO A 49 -8.57 0.01 -8.02
N ILE A 50 -9.69 0.71 -8.24
CA ILE A 50 -9.99 1.98 -7.57
C ILE A 50 -10.07 1.79 -6.06
N MET A 51 -10.69 0.67 -5.63
CA MET A 51 -10.77 0.25 -4.23
C MET A 51 -10.29 -1.20 -4.11
N ASN A 52 -9.52 -1.45 -3.06
CA ASN A 52 -9.09 -2.79 -2.70
C ASN A 52 -8.89 -2.81 -1.18
N LEU A 53 -9.85 -3.40 -0.46
CA LEU A 53 -9.80 -3.53 1.00
C LEU A 53 -9.11 -4.81 1.45
N SER A 54 -8.96 -5.79 0.54
CA SER A 54 -8.25 -7.05 0.82
C SER A 54 -6.71 -6.88 0.86
N GLY A 55 -6.19 -5.71 0.51
CA GLY A 55 -4.75 -5.42 0.57
C GLY A 55 -3.92 -6.13 -0.51
N MET A 56 -2.66 -6.43 -0.21
CA MET A 56 -1.69 -7.20 -1.00
C MET A 56 -1.46 -6.72 -2.45
N GLY A 57 -1.92 -5.51 -2.81
CA GLY A 57 -1.76 -4.99 -4.18
C GLY A 57 -2.49 -5.79 -5.26
N VAL A 58 -3.53 -6.57 -4.88
CA VAL A 58 -4.29 -7.42 -5.79
C VAL A 58 -4.82 -6.62 -6.98
N GLY A 59 -4.65 -7.18 -8.18
CA GLY A 59 -5.07 -6.57 -9.44
C GLY A 59 -4.18 -5.44 -9.93
N ALA A 60 -3.11 -5.07 -9.20
CA ALA A 60 -2.16 -4.07 -9.64
C ALA A 60 -1.17 -4.67 -10.66
N LYS A 61 -0.98 -3.98 -11.78
CA LYS A 61 -0.03 -4.37 -12.83
C LYS A 61 0.55 -3.17 -13.55
N VAL A 62 1.73 -3.35 -14.10
CA VAL A 62 2.37 -2.37 -14.97
C VAL A 62 2.07 -2.72 -16.42
N ILE A 63 1.57 -1.76 -17.20
CA ILE A 63 1.28 -1.94 -18.62
C ILE A 63 1.73 -0.72 -19.43
N GLU A 64 1.98 -0.93 -20.72
CA GLU A 64 2.12 0.14 -21.68
C GLU A 64 0.72 0.53 -22.17
N ILE A 65 0.38 1.82 -22.07
CA ILE A 65 -0.89 2.36 -22.62
C ILE A 65 -0.54 3.34 -23.73
N LYS A 66 -1.17 3.17 -24.89
CA LYS A 66 -1.09 4.12 -26.00
C LYS A 66 -2.13 5.21 -25.84
N SER A 67 -1.77 6.42 -26.17
CA SER A 67 -2.73 7.53 -26.28
C SER A 67 -3.81 7.17 -27.32
N GLY A 68 -5.07 7.35 -26.92
CA GLY A 68 -6.22 6.93 -27.74
C GLY A 68 -6.69 5.48 -27.49
N ASP A 69 -6.01 4.68 -26.67
CA ASP A 69 -6.50 3.36 -26.26
C ASP A 69 -7.37 3.44 -25.01
N TYR A 70 -8.67 3.41 -25.20
CA TYR A 70 -9.68 3.52 -24.14
C TYR A 70 -10.05 2.18 -23.50
N ASN A 71 -9.49 1.05 -23.98
CA ASN A 71 -9.91 -0.30 -23.60
C ASN A 71 -8.87 -1.04 -22.76
N SER A 72 -7.67 -0.49 -22.58
CA SER A 72 -6.57 -1.15 -21.86
C SER A 72 -6.81 -1.30 -20.36
N VAL A 73 -7.74 -0.49 -19.78
CA VAL A 73 -7.99 -0.46 -18.35
C VAL A 73 -9.33 -1.14 -18.04
N PRO A 74 -9.34 -2.23 -17.23
CA PRO A 74 -10.56 -2.93 -16.87
C PRO A 74 -11.53 -2.05 -16.08
N SER A 75 -12.85 -2.33 -16.20
CA SER A 75 -13.87 -1.69 -15.36
C SER A 75 -13.56 -1.85 -13.87
N GLY A 76 -13.83 -0.82 -13.07
CA GLY A 76 -13.49 -0.78 -11.64
C GLY A 76 -12.01 -0.49 -11.32
N SER A 77 -11.17 -0.35 -12.36
CA SER A 77 -9.76 0.01 -12.24
C SER A 77 -9.49 1.42 -12.79
N PHE A 78 -8.29 1.90 -12.54
CA PHE A 78 -7.78 3.15 -13.08
C PHE A 78 -6.31 2.98 -13.47
N TRP A 79 -5.84 3.84 -14.37
CA TRP A 79 -4.43 3.98 -14.70
C TRP A 79 -3.83 5.18 -13.96
N CYS A 80 -2.57 5.08 -13.60
CA CYS A 80 -1.78 6.16 -13.01
C CYS A 80 -0.38 6.10 -13.57
N GLU A 81 0.27 7.23 -13.70
CA GLU A 81 1.69 7.29 -14.09
C GLU A 81 2.53 6.36 -13.25
N TYR A 82 3.52 5.75 -13.89
CA TYR A 82 4.46 4.86 -13.21
C TYR A 82 5.48 5.68 -12.42
N PHE A 83 5.63 5.36 -11.14
CA PHE A 83 6.65 5.98 -10.29
C PHE A 83 7.83 5.04 -10.13
N ASP A 84 9.04 5.60 -10.27
CA ASP A 84 10.28 4.92 -9.93
C ASP A 84 10.66 5.19 -8.47
N GLY A 85 11.24 4.20 -7.81
CA GLY A 85 11.73 4.34 -6.44
C GLY A 85 11.44 3.13 -5.58
N TYR A 86 11.90 3.22 -4.33
CA TYR A 86 11.60 2.20 -3.33
C TYR A 86 10.14 2.32 -2.88
N HIS A 87 9.53 1.16 -2.61
CA HIS A 87 8.24 1.10 -1.95
C HIS A 87 8.45 1.25 -0.44
N TYR A 88 7.75 2.21 0.17
CA TYR A 88 7.77 2.40 1.61
C TYR A 88 6.36 2.22 2.18
N SER A 89 6.28 1.56 3.34
CA SER A 89 5.09 1.50 4.18
C SER A 89 5.41 2.15 5.51
N VAL A 90 4.71 3.25 5.83
CA VAL A 90 5.03 4.10 6.98
C VAL A 90 3.83 4.23 7.89
N ASP A 91 4.00 3.89 9.15
CA ASP A 91 2.98 4.06 10.17
C ASP A 91 3.09 5.42 10.85
N TYR A 92 1.94 6.05 11.05
CA TYR A 92 1.80 7.30 11.78
C TYR A 92 0.81 7.13 12.92
N GLU A 93 1.11 7.78 14.03
CA GLU A 93 0.26 7.89 15.22
C GLU A 93 -0.34 9.29 15.31
N LEU A 94 -1.61 9.37 15.70
CA LEU A 94 -2.27 10.63 15.94
C LEU A 94 -1.74 11.29 17.22
N ILE A 95 -1.21 12.51 17.09
CA ILE A 95 -0.90 13.39 18.19
C ILE A 95 -2.01 14.43 18.28
N ASP A 96 -2.78 14.39 19.36
CA ASP A 96 -3.82 15.38 19.63
C ASP A 96 -3.23 16.57 20.41
N ASP A 97 -2.83 17.58 19.68
CA ASP A 97 -2.25 18.79 20.27
C ASP A 97 -3.35 19.86 20.44
N VAL A 98 -3.63 20.22 21.67
CA VAL A 98 -4.71 21.17 22.02
C VAL A 98 -4.49 22.57 21.44
N THR A 99 -3.26 22.92 21.06
CA THR A 99 -2.91 24.26 20.57
C THR A 99 -2.96 24.37 19.05
N VAL A 100 -2.50 23.31 18.33
CA VAL A 100 -2.39 23.31 16.86
C VAL A 100 -3.33 22.32 16.18
N GLY A 101 -4.07 21.56 16.98
CA GLY A 101 -4.98 20.50 16.51
C GLY A 101 -4.25 19.20 16.15
N PRO A 102 -4.98 18.22 15.57
CA PRO A 102 -4.44 16.91 15.28
C PRO A 102 -3.29 16.98 14.28
N ARG A 103 -2.24 16.22 14.55
CA ARG A 103 -1.08 16.03 13.67
C ARG A 103 -0.63 14.57 13.68
N TRP A 104 0.13 14.17 12.68
CA TRP A 104 0.61 12.82 12.52
C TRP A 104 2.09 12.74 12.83
N LYS A 105 2.47 11.83 13.73
CA LYS A 105 3.86 11.50 14.06
C LYS A 105 4.20 10.15 13.46
N GLY A 106 5.17 10.11 12.58
CA GLY A 106 5.70 8.84 12.09
C GLY A 106 6.36 8.03 13.21
N ILE A 107 6.02 6.75 13.28
CA ILE A 107 6.47 5.84 14.36
C ILE A 107 7.28 4.66 13.85
N SER A 108 7.06 4.22 12.62
CA SER A 108 7.78 3.09 12.02
C SER A 108 7.72 3.14 10.50
N SER A 109 8.71 2.57 9.86
CA SER A 109 8.79 2.51 8.40
C SER A 109 9.51 1.26 7.91
N TRP A 110 9.00 0.71 6.82
CA TRP A 110 9.59 -0.41 6.11
C TRP A 110 9.75 -0.07 4.64
N THR A 111 10.80 -0.62 4.02
CA THR A 111 10.95 -0.62 2.57
C THR A 111 10.71 -2.02 2.04
N GLY A 112 9.87 -2.13 1.02
CA GLY A 112 9.52 -3.37 0.34
C GLY A 112 10.18 -3.46 -1.03
N THR A 113 10.58 -4.66 -1.40
CA THR A 113 11.05 -4.99 -2.75
C THR A 113 10.05 -5.94 -3.40
N ASN A 114 9.42 -5.51 -4.50
CA ASN A 114 8.46 -6.33 -5.24
C ASN A 114 9.15 -7.20 -6.29
N TYR A 115 8.48 -8.27 -6.70
CA TYR A 115 8.81 -8.93 -7.96
C TYR A 115 8.51 -7.99 -9.13
N PRO A 116 9.36 -7.94 -10.17
CA PRO A 116 9.25 -6.94 -11.24
C PRO A 116 7.94 -6.95 -12.04
N ILE A 117 7.27 -8.10 -12.10
CA ILE A 117 6.05 -8.30 -12.90
C ILE A 117 4.80 -8.41 -11.99
N GLU A 118 4.95 -8.93 -10.79
CA GLU A 118 3.87 -9.18 -9.83
C GLU A 118 3.91 -8.18 -8.69
N LEU A 119 3.25 -7.03 -8.85
CA LEU A 119 3.25 -5.96 -7.84
C LEU A 119 2.59 -6.37 -6.52
N SER A 120 1.78 -7.44 -6.52
CA SER A 120 1.18 -8.03 -5.33
C SER A 120 2.14 -8.88 -4.50
N LYS A 121 3.27 -9.30 -5.08
CA LYS A 121 4.25 -10.14 -4.41
C LYS A 121 5.49 -9.35 -4.03
N PHE A 122 5.84 -9.43 -2.76
CA PHE A 122 7.09 -8.87 -2.23
C PHE A 122 8.14 -9.97 -2.08
N ILE A 123 9.40 -9.60 -2.36
CA ILE A 123 10.57 -10.42 -2.10
C ILE A 123 10.95 -10.31 -0.64
N GLU A 124 10.94 -9.10 -0.11
CA GLU A 124 11.31 -8.81 1.27
C GLU A 124 10.75 -7.46 1.74
N TRP A 125 10.68 -7.31 3.06
CA TRP A 125 10.46 -6.06 3.76
C TRP A 125 11.59 -5.83 4.76
N LYS A 126 12.14 -4.64 4.78
CA LYS A 126 13.19 -4.23 5.74
C LYS A 126 12.78 -2.97 6.47
N ARG A 127 13.00 -2.95 7.78
CA ARG A 127 12.85 -1.73 8.57
C ARG A 127 13.80 -0.66 8.04
N CYS A 128 13.33 0.56 7.95
CA CYS A 128 14.13 1.68 7.48
C CYS A 128 13.87 2.96 8.30
N LYS A 129 14.63 4.00 8.02
CA LYS A 129 14.50 5.31 8.71
C LYS A 129 13.76 6.35 7.88
N TYR A 130 13.21 5.99 6.74
CA TYR A 130 12.48 6.91 5.89
C TYR A 130 11.08 7.16 6.48
N ILE A 131 10.89 8.32 7.08
CA ILE A 131 9.61 8.74 7.66
C ILE A 131 9.34 10.17 7.22
N PRO A 132 8.67 10.37 6.07
CA PRO A 132 8.32 11.70 5.60
C PRO A 132 7.24 12.34 6.48
N GLU A 133 7.29 13.66 6.63
CA GLU A 133 6.23 14.41 7.31
C GLU A 133 4.99 14.52 6.41
N LEU A 134 3.81 14.34 7.01
CA LEU A 134 2.55 14.55 6.33
C LEU A 134 2.11 16.01 6.45
N HIS A 135 2.32 16.77 5.39
CA HIS A 135 1.96 18.18 5.35
C HIS A 135 0.55 18.40 4.79
N ASN A 136 -0.25 19.20 5.49
CA ASN A 136 -1.53 19.66 4.92
C ASN A 136 -1.28 20.57 3.73
N THR A 137 -2.02 20.34 2.66
CA THR A 137 -2.03 21.15 1.45
C THR A 137 -3.46 21.60 1.14
N LEU A 138 -3.61 22.48 0.14
CA LEU A 138 -4.95 22.84 -0.35
C LEU A 138 -5.70 21.64 -0.95
N LYS A 139 -4.97 20.61 -1.37
CA LYS A 139 -5.54 19.41 -1.98
C LYS A 139 -5.76 18.27 -0.99
N ILE A 140 -4.84 18.11 -0.02
CA ILE A 140 -4.85 17.03 0.99
C ILE A 140 -4.83 17.64 2.38
N ASN A 141 -5.85 17.34 3.16
CA ASN A 141 -6.00 17.78 4.56
C ASN A 141 -5.94 16.58 5.51
N TRP A 142 -4.75 16.25 5.99
CA TRP A 142 -4.53 15.16 6.94
C TRP A 142 -5.23 15.36 8.29
N LYS A 143 -5.55 16.62 8.67
CA LYS A 143 -6.30 16.91 9.88
C LYS A 143 -7.72 16.36 9.86
N GLU A 144 -8.30 16.16 8.67
CA GLU A 144 -9.63 15.56 8.52
C GLU A 144 -9.69 14.18 9.16
N ILE A 145 -8.68 13.32 8.89
CA ILE A 145 -8.58 12.00 9.50
C ILE A 145 -8.37 12.12 11.01
N GLY A 146 -7.52 13.06 11.45
CA GLY A 146 -7.25 13.28 12.85
C GLY A 146 -8.48 13.77 13.63
N TYR A 147 -9.30 14.66 13.06
CA TYR A 147 -10.55 15.09 13.69
C TYR A 147 -11.58 13.96 13.83
N SER A 148 -11.51 12.94 12.99
CA SER A 148 -12.33 11.72 13.11
C SER A 148 -11.78 10.72 14.13
N ARG A 149 -10.71 11.07 14.87
CA ARG A 149 -10.12 10.26 15.94
C ARG A 149 -9.60 8.90 15.49
N VAL A 150 -9.14 8.79 14.25
CA VAL A 150 -8.38 7.64 13.79
C VAL A 150 -7.05 7.61 14.54
N PRO A 151 -6.74 6.57 15.33
CA PRO A 151 -5.55 6.59 16.19
C PRO A 151 -4.24 6.38 15.42
N PHE A 152 -4.30 5.61 14.33
CA PHE A 152 -3.16 5.29 13.47
C PHE A 152 -3.58 5.32 12.00
N ILE A 153 -2.65 5.71 11.15
CA ILE A 153 -2.74 5.50 9.71
C ILE A 153 -1.46 4.84 9.20
N ASN A 154 -1.60 4.04 8.18
CA ASN A 154 -0.46 3.60 7.37
C ASN A 154 -0.53 4.30 6.02
N VAL A 155 0.60 4.80 5.55
CA VAL A 155 0.70 5.49 4.26
C VAL A 155 1.79 4.80 3.44
N GLU A 156 1.45 4.44 2.21
CA GLU A 156 2.37 3.81 1.29
C GLU A 156 2.88 4.81 0.25
N PHE A 157 4.18 4.68 -0.06
CA PHE A 157 4.89 5.58 -0.98
C PHE A 157 5.68 4.76 -2.00
N ILE A 158 5.85 5.33 -3.21
CA ILE A 158 6.93 4.98 -4.13
C ILE A 158 7.83 6.20 -4.24
N GLY A 159 9.07 6.07 -3.77
CA GLY A 159 9.93 7.24 -3.59
C GLY A 159 9.30 8.26 -2.63
N ASP A 160 8.98 9.45 -3.13
CA ASP A 160 8.28 10.52 -2.39
C ASP A 160 6.77 10.62 -2.72
N LYS A 161 6.25 9.73 -3.58
CA LYS A 161 4.88 9.76 -4.07
C LYS A 161 3.97 8.88 -3.21
N ILE A 162 2.96 9.47 -2.59
CA ILE A 162 1.92 8.72 -1.86
C ILE A 162 1.07 7.94 -2.84
N ILE A 163 0.93 6.65 -2.60
CA ILE A 163 0.16 5.76 -3.47
C ILE A 163 -1.09 5.19 -2.78
N GLU A 164 -1.09 5.08 -1.46
CA GLU A 164 -2.17 4.49 -0.70
C GLU A 164 -2.21 5.02 0.74
N VAL A 165 -3.40 5.03 1.34
CA VAL A 165 -3.62 5.39 2.74
C VAL A 165 -4.57 4.37 3.37
N HIS A 166 -4.16 3.81 4.50
CA HIS A 166 -4.97 2.92 5.32
C HIS A 166 -5.32 3.60 6.65
N LEU A 167 -6.56 3.50 7.09
CA LEU A 167 -7.03 4.12 8.35
C LEU A 167 -6.79 3.20 9.56
N ARG A 168 -5.66 2.54 9.56
CA ARG A 168 -5.17 1.61 10.58
C ARG A 168 -3.65 1.60 10.60
N LYS A 169 -3.07 0.93 11.57
CA LYS A 169 -1.64 0.61 11.54
C LYS A 169 -1.36 -0.46 10.47
N GLY A 170 -0.20 -0.43 9.87
CA GLY A 170 0.24 -1.46 8.94
C GLY A 170 0.32 -2.84 9.60
N ASN A 171 0.09 -3.88 8.80
CA ASN A 171 0.13 -5.29 9.25
C ASN A 171 1.57 -5.83 9.33
N THR A 172 2.56 -4.95 9.55
CA THR A 172 3.95 -5.36 9.70
C THR A 172 4.19 -5.96 11.08
N LEU A 173 4.85 -7.11 11.11
CA LEU A 173 5.32 -7.71 12.34
C LEU A 173 6.48 -6.87 12.91
N ASP A 174 6.73 -6.97 14.22
CA ASP A 174 7.79 -6.18 14.87
C ASP A 174 9.17 -6.85 14.72
N TYR A 175 9.62 -6.96 13.46
CA TYR A 175 10.91 -7.49 13.06
C TYR A 175 11.62 -6.52 12.11
N ASP A 176 12.95 -6.55 12.09
CA ASP A 176 13.73 -5.66 11.23
C ASP A 176 13.81 -6.14 9.77
N HIS A 177 13.65 -7.45 9.56
CA HIS A 177 13.67 -8.07 8.24
C HIS A 177 12.61 -9.16 8.14
N MET A 178 11.77 -9.09 7.11
CA MET A 178 10.68 -10.04 6.85
C MET A 178 10.72 -10.46 5.38
N ILE A 179 10.72 -11.77 5.14
CA ILE A 179 10.69 -12.36 3.80
C ILE A 179 9.39 -13.15 3.69
N PRO A 180 8.43 -12.72 2.84
CA PRO A 180 7.17 -13.46 2.65
C PRO A 180 7.42 -14.87 2.14
N VAL A 181 6.75 -15.84 2.72
CA VAL A 181 6.77 -17.24 2.28
C VAL A 181 5.50 -17.51 1.47
N TRP A 182 5.67 -17.82 0.20
CA TRP A 182 4.58 -18.05 -0.74
C TRP A 182 4.26 -19.54 -0.86
N LYS A 183 2.99 -19.88 -1.09
CA LYS A 183 2.55 -21.29 -1.27
C LYS A 183 3.26 -21.99 -2.44
N SER A 184 3.62 -21.25 -3.47
CA SER A 184 4.36 -21.75 -4.64
C SER A 184 5.83 -22.07 -4.37
N TRP A 185 6.36 -21.73 -3.20
CA TRP A 185 7.76 -22.03 -2.89
C TRP A 185 7.98 -23.52 -2.79
N PRO A 186 9.07 -24.07 -3.38
CA PRO A 186 9.43 -25.45 -3.22
C PRO A 186 9.65 -25.85 -1.76
N ASP A 187 9.34 -27.10 -1.42
CA ASP A 187 9.63 -27.67 -0.11
C ASP A 187 11.13 -27.50 0.22
N GLY A 188 11.43 -27.17 1.48
CA GLY A 188 12.78 -26.90 1.96
C GLY A 188 13.36 -25.54 1.62
N THR A 189 12.64 -24.66 0.91
CA THR A 189 13.12 -23.29 0.63
C THR A 189 13.36 -22.52 1.93
N THR A 190 12.56 -22.74 2.97
CA THR A 190 12.68 -22.08 4.28
C THR A 190 13.94 -22.52 5.04
N ASP A 191 14.46 -23.72 4.83
CA ASP A 191 15.63 -24.27 5.51
C ASP A 191 16.86 -23.37 5.31
N HIS A 192 17.02 -22.83 4.10
CA HIS A 192 18.11 -21.90 3.80
C HIS A 192 18.05 -20.63 4.68
N PHE A 193 16.87 -20.10 4.93
CA PHE A 193 16.70 -18.92 5.76
C PHE A 193 16.91 -19.24 7.24
N GLU A 194 16.47 -20.40 7.70
CA GLU A 194 16.71 -20.86 9.09
C GLU A 194 18.20 -21.02 9.39
N LEU A 195 18.98 -21.58 8.48
CA LEU A 195 20.44 -21.67 8.57
C LEU A 195 21.10 -20.28 8.66
N ASN A 196 20.46 -19.23 8.15
CA ASN A 196 20.93 -17.84 8.22
C ASN A 196 20.33 -17.06 9.41
N GLY A 197 19.69 -17.74 10.37
CA GLY A 197 19.18 -17.17 11.61
C GLY A 197 17.83 -16.49 11.49
N PHE A 198 17.06 -16.75 10.44
CA PHE A 198 15.65 -16.40 10.35
C PHE A 198 14.82 -17.48 11.05
N LYS A 199 13.62 -17.09 11.50
CA LYS A 199 12.59 -18.02 11.99
C LYS A 199 11.32 -17.85 11.21
N TYR A 200 10.58 -18.94 10.98
CA TYR A 200 9.27 -18.89 10.35
C TYR A 200 8.21 -18.43 11.36
N ILE A 201 7.34 -17.55 10.90
CA ILE A 201 6.12 -17.14 11.61
C ILE A 201 4.95 -17.30 10.65
N GLU A 202 3.96 -18.07 11.06
CA GLU A 202 2.72 -18.22 10.33
C GLU A 202 1.97 -16.87 10.29
N ASN A 203 1.61 -16.45 9.09
CA ASN A 203 0.82 -15.24 8.85
C ASN A 203 0.15 -15.40 7.47
N TYR A 204 -0.85 -16.28 7.43
CA TYR A 204 -1.57 -16.59 6.20
C TYR A 204 -2.35 -15.38 5.68
N ASP A 205 -2.30 -15.19 4.37
CA ASP A 205 -3.03 -14.13 3.69
C ASP A 205 -3.24 -14.52 2.22
N ASP A 206 -4.48 -14.67 1.81
CA ASP A 206 -4.90 -14.96 0.45
C ASP A 206 -5.70 -13.81 -0.20
N ALA A 207 -5.74 -12.65 0.48
CA ALA A 207 -6.52 -11.50 0.06
C ALA A 207 -7.98 -11.86 -0.24
N ASP A 208 -8.65 -12.54 0.72
CA ASP A 208 -10.04 -13.02 0.63
C ASP A 208 -10.28 -13.96 -0.56
N GLY A 209 -9.30 -14.84 -0.82
CA GLY A 209 -9.36 -15.80 -1.92
C GLY A 209 -9.03 -15.22 -3.30
N GLN A 210 -8.53 -13.99 -3.37
CA GLN A 210 -8.19 -13.33 -4.64
C GLN A 210 -6.78 -13.67 -5.15
N LEU A 211 -5.91 -14.22 -4.29
CA LEU A 211 -4.56 -14.63 -4.67
C LEU A 211 -4.50 -16.10 -5.06
N GLU A 212 -4.03 -16.41 -6.26
CA GLU A 212 -3.74 -17.78 -6.70
C GLU A 212 -2.59 -18.39 -5.89
N ASP A 213 -1.64 -17.57 -5.47
CA ASP A 213 -0.47 -17.94 -4.67
C ASP A 213 -0.49 -17.17 -3.35
N PRO A 214 -1.18 -17.68 -2.32
CA PRO A 214 -1.28 -17.02 -1.03
C PRO A 214 0.07 -17.00 -0.28
N ARG A 215 0.21 -15.98 0.58
CA ARG A 215 1.30 -15.94 1.55
C ARG A 215 0.97 -16.86 2.73
N LEU A 216 1.87 -17.78 3.03
CA LEU A 216 1.75 -18.70 4.18
C LEU A 216 2.23 -18.05 5.49
N GLY A 217 3.20 -17.14 5.40
CA GLY A 217 3.80 -16.50 6.56
C GLY A 217 5.02 -15.66 6.18
N PHE A 218 5.91 -15.49 7.13
CA PHE A 218 7.17 -14.78 6.93
C PHE A 218 8.35 -15.55 7.56
N MET A 219 9.49 -15.50 6.90
CA MET A 219 10.78 -15.70 7.52
C MET A 219 11.22 -14.36 8.10
N VAL A 220 11.49 -14.27 9.41
CA VAL A 220 11.75 -13.01 10.13
C VAL A 220 13.07 -13.03 10.89
N LYS A 221 13.69 -11.85 10.99
CA LYS A 221 14.93 -11.64 11.74
C LYS A 221 14.98 -10.27 12.38
#